data_09bf44376638595c4d68bf201d387412
#
_entry.id   09bf44376638595c4d68bf201d387412
#
_cell.length_a   1.000
_cell.length_b   1.000
_cell.length_c   1.000
_cell.angle_alpha   90.00
_cell.angle_beta   90.00
_cell.angle_gamma   90.00
#
_symmetry.space_group_name_H-M   'P 1'
#
loop_
_entity.id
_entity.type
_entity.pdbx_description
1 polymer ?
#
loop_
_entity_poly.entity_id
_entity_poly.type
_entity_poly.pdbx_seq_one_letter_code
_entity_poly.pdbx_strand_id
1 'polypeptide(L)'
;PTRRSIFSAPDAIKYADLPRERLGELDVSFVDIKDINEEGLLYNEADRIKIAEKFKAEKVDGLFFPHGNFGTEYEVARLAKELNVPVLLWGPRDERPDENGVRLRDSQCGLFATGKVLRRFQVPFTYMTNCRLTDPEFERGIRDFLAVCNVVKVFRNTRILQIGPRPFDFWSTMCNEGELLERFNIQLSPIPIPELTKEMKKVKEEGTEVAKIMAYCHDNMCVKIRENELENVAALKAAMKNLAEKYGCNAIAIQCWNALQGEIGIMPCAANSLLNEEGIPVVCETDIHGAVTALLME
;
A
#
# COMPACT_ATOMS: atom_id res chain seq x y z
N PRO A 1 2.09 21.87 -4.71
CA PRO A 1 2.95 22.62 -5.66
C PRO A 1 4.04 23.42 -4.94
N THR A 2 5.15 23.73 -5.63
CA THR A 2 6.33 24.43 -5.08
C THR A 2 6.89 25.45 -6.07
N ARG A 3 7.56 26.48 -5.56
CA ARG A 3 8.24 27.50 -6.36
C ARG A 3 9.59 27.95 -5.81
N ARG A 4 10.37 28.66 -6.63
CA ARG A 4 11.58 29.40 -6.25
C ARG A 4 11.45 30.88 -6.65
N SER A 5 11.87 31.78 -5.78
CA SER A 5 11.62 33.23 -5.91
C SER A 5 12.23 33.92 -7.11
N ILE A 6 13.32 33.38 -7.70
CA ILE A 6 13.99 33.97 -8.88
C ILE A 6 13.27 33.67 -10.20
N PHE A 7 12.25 32.82 -10.19
CA PHE A 7 11.43 32.48 -11.34
C PHE A 7 10.01 33.07 -11.21
N SER A 8 9.24 33.08 -12.30
CA SER A 8 7.90 33.65 -12.35
C SER A 8 6.96 33.06 -11.29
N ALA A 9 6.51 33.90 -10.33
CA ALA A 9 5.49 33.50 -9.36
C ALA A 9 4.10 33.32 -10.00
N PRO A 10 3.63 34.19 -10.92
CA PRO A 10 2.37 33.97 -11.62
C PRO A 10 2.32 32.65 -12.39
N ASP A 11 3.44 32.28 -13.02
CA ASP A 11 3.53 31.01 -13.75
C ASP A 11 3.50 29.80 -12.80
N ALA A 12 4.16 29.90 -11.62
CA ALA A 12 4.10 28.89 -10.60
C ALA A 12 2.68 28.70 -10.04
N ILE A 13 1.93 29.76 -9.83
CA ILE A 13 0.52 29.72 -9.38
C ILE A 13 -0.34 29.05 -10.45
N LYS A 14 -0.21 29.43 -11.71
CA LYS A 14 -0.91 28.81 -12.83
C LYS A 14 -0.68 27.31 -12.86
N TYR A 15 0.58 26.86 -12.76
CA TYR A 15 0.94 25.44 -12.73
C TYR A 15 0.76 24.76 -11.36
N ALA A 16 0.20 25.46 -10.38
CA ALA A 16 -0.38 24.86 -9.18
C ALA A 16 -1.89 24.56 -9.37
N ASP A 17 -2.63 25.44 -10.02
CA ASP A 17 -4.08 25.28 -10.23
C ASP A 17 -4.41 24.26 -11.32
N LEU A 18 -3.73 24.30 -12.46
CA LEU A 18 -3.98 23.37 -13.56
C LEU A 18 -3.87 21.87 -13.17
N PRO A 19 -2.84 21.41 -12.43
CA PRO A 19 -2.83 20.04 -11.93
C PRO A 19 -3.97 19.71 -10.98
N ARG A 20 -4.45 20.66 -10.17
CA ARG A 20 -5.61 20.46 -9.27
C ARG A 20 -6.88 20.16 -10.08
N GLU A 21 -7.14 20.97 -11.10
CA GLU A 21 -8.27 20.75 -12.03
C GLU A 21 -8.16 19.38 -12.70
N ARG A 22 -6.97 19.04 -13.22
CA ARG A 22 -6.75 17.77 -13.91
C ARG A 22 -6.89 16.56 -12.99
N LEU A 23 -6.45 16.63 -11.74
CA LEU A 23 -6.65 15.56 -10.75
C LEU A 23 -8.16 15.38 -10.43
N GLY A 24 -8.93 16.47 -10.36
CA GLY A 24 -10.38 16.41 -10.22
C GLY A 24 -11.06 15.69 -11.38
N GLU A 25 -10.63 15.94 -12.64
CA GLU A 25 -11.13 15.23 -13.83
C GLU A 25 -10.79 13.74 -13.81
N LEU A 26 -9.69 13.35 -13.18
CA LEU A 26 -9.26 11.96 -13.04
C LEU A 26 -9.88 11.24 -11.83
N ASP A 27 -10.80 11.88 -11.11
CA ASP A 27 -11.45 11.38 -9.89
C ASP A 27 -10.43 11.00 -8.79
N VAL A 28 -9.38 11.81 -8.64
CA VAL A 28 -8.36 11.63 -7.61
C VAL A 28 -8.70 12.45 -6.38
N SER A 29 -8.87 11.81 -5.23
CA SER A 29 -8.99 12.49 -3.95
C SER A 29 -7.63 12.99 -3.49
N PHE A 30 -7.52 14.27 -3.13
CA PHE A 30 -6.28 14.86 -2.65
C PHE A 30 -6.51 15.95 -1.59
N VAL A 31 -5.52 16.13 -0.72
CA VAL A 31 -5.46 17.18 0.28
C VAL A 31 -4.62 18.33 -0.28
N ASP A 32 -5.26 19.51 -0.41
CA ASP A 32 -4.61 20.70 -0.97
C ASP A 32 -3.89 21.53 0.10
N ILE A 33 -3.00 22.41 -0.35
CA ILE A 33 -2.28 23.39 0.47
C ILE A 33 -2.67 24.84 0.13
N LYS A 34 -3.77 25.04 -0.59
CA LYS A 34 -4.22 26.35 -1.07
C LYS A 34 -4.56 27.33 0.07
N ASP A 35 -4.93 26.79 1.22
CA ASP A 35 -5.27 27.53 2.44
C ASP A 35 -4.07 27.86 3.34
N ILE A 36 -2.88 27.41 3.01
CA ILE A 36 -1.68 27.58 3.84
C ILE A 36 -1.10 29.00 3.74
N ASN A 37 -1.09 29.55 2.52
CA ASN A 37 -0.65 30.91 2.23
C ASN A 37 -1.39 31.46 1.00
N GLU A 38 -1.24 32.77 0.71
CA GLU A 38 -1.94 33.44 -0.39
C GLU A 38 -1.71 32.83 -1.78
N GLU A 39 -0.54 32.23 -1.99
CA GLU A 39 -0.18 31.61 -3.28
C GLU A 39 -0.59 30.12 -3.36
N GLY A 40 -0.82 29.47 -2.24
CA GLY A 40 -1.06 28.02 -2.17
C GLY A 40 0.15 27.20 -2.62
N LEU A 41 1.37 27.68 -2.35
CA LEU A 41 2.64 27.10 -2.78
C LEU A 41 3.58 26.86 -1.59
N LEU A 42 4.34 25.74 -1.65
CA LEU A 42 5.42 25.47 -0.72
C LEU A 42 6.72 26.17 -1.17
N TYR A 43 7.25 27.09 -0.35
CA TYR A 43 8.52 27.76 -0.65
C TYR A 43 9.31 28.25 0.59
N ASN A 44 8.81 28.04 1.81
CA ASN A 44 9.49 28.41 3.04
C ASN A 44 9.23 27.41 4.17
N GLU A 45 10.03 27.51 5.25
CA GLU A 45 9.96 26.60 6.39
C GLU A 45 8.66 26.72 7.21
N ALA A 46 8.15 27.95 7.42
CA ALA A 46 6.94 28.15 8.22
C ALA A 46 5.73 27.49 7.58
N ASP A 47 5.60 27.58 6.26
CA ASP A 47 4.53 26.92 5.52
C ASP A 47 4.75 25.39 5.47
N ARG A 48 5.99 24.92 5.35
CA ARG A 48 6.32 23.49 5.41
C ARG A 48 5.82 22.85 6.71
N ILE A 49 6.01 23.53 7.85
CA ILE A 49 5.57 23.03 9.17
C ILE A 49 4.03 22.89 9.18
N LYS A 50 3.30 23.91 8.76
CA LYS A 50 1.83 23.86 8.67
C LYS A 50 1.32 22.77 7.73
N ILE A 51 2.00 22.60 6.57
CA ILE A 51 1.67 21.54 5.60
C ILE A 51 1.90 20.17 6.23
N ALA A 52 3.02 19.97 6.94
CA ALA A 52 3.32 18.71 7.60
C ALA A 52 2.26 18.34 8.66
N GLU A 53 1.85 19.30 9.47
CA GLU A 53 0.77 19.12 10.48
C GLU A 53 -0.55 18.75 9.81
N LYS A 54 -0.96 19.49 8.78
CA LYS A 54 -2.18 19.23 8.02
C LYS A 54 -2.15 17.82 7.39
N PHE A 55 -1.08 17.45 6.71
CA PHE A 55 -0.98 16.17 6.03
C PHE A 55 -0.90 14.96 6.99
N LYS A 56 -0.33 15.15 8.18
CA LYS A 56 -0.39 14.15 9.26
C LYS A 56 -1.82 13.97 9.79
N ALA A 57 -2.54 15.07 10.01
CA ALA A 57 -3.93 15.03 10.48
C ALA A 57 -4.86 14.32 9.47
N GLU A 58 -4.67 14.61 8.18
CA GLU A 58 -5.42 14.01 7.07
C GLU A 58 -4.93 12.62 6.67
N LYS A 59 -3.83 12.12 7.25
CA LYS A 59 -3.25 10.79 7.00
C LYS A 59 -3.01 10.53 5.51
N VAL A 60 -2.36 11.46 4.81
CA VAL A 60 -2.09 11.32 3.38
C VAL A 60 -1.23 10.09 3.06
N ASP A 61 -1.58 9.36 2.01
CA ASP A 61 -0.91 8.13 1.59
C ASP A 61 0.32 8.37 0.70
N GLY A 62 0.46 9.56 0.13
CA GLY A 62 1.58 9.94 -0.73
C GLY A 62 1.69 11.44 -0.95
N LEU A 63 2.82 11.89 -1.48
CA LEU A 63 3.12 13.28 -1.75
C LEU A 63 3.35 13.50 -3.25
N PHE A 64 2.53 14.34 -3.86
CA PHE A 64 2.73 14.81 -5.23
C PHE A 64 3.27 16.24 -5.23
N PHE A 65 4.45 16.46 -5.82
CA PHE A 65 5.10 17.76 -5.91
C PHE A 65 5.12 18.29 -7.35
N PRO A 66 4.07 19.00 -7.80
CA PRO A 66 4.14 19.78 -9.01
C PRO A 66 5.14 20.92 -8.86
N HIS A 67 6.18 20.92 -9.70
CA HIS A 67 7.13 22.01 -9.81
C HIS A 67 6.60 23.05 -10.80
N GLY A 68 5.81 24.00 -10.30
CA GLY A 68 5.22 25.06 -11.10
C GLY A 68 6.25 25.99 -11.75
N ASN A 69 7.43 26.10 -11.15
CA ASN A 69 8.68 26.58 -11.74
C ASN A 69 9.85 25.73 -11.22
N PHE A 70 11.04 26.25 -10.98
CA PHE A 70 12.20 25.49 -10.50
C PHE A 70 11.93 24.76 -9.18
N GLY A 71 11.11 25.30 -8.30
CA GLY A 71 10.75 24.72 -7.01
C GLY A 71 11.79 24.92 -5.91
N THR A 72 11.42 24.54 -4.68
CA THR A 72 12.20 24.65 -3.45
C THR A 72 12.71 23.28 -3.03
N GLU A 73 13.87 22.86 -3.49
CA GLU A 73 14.42 21.51 -3.28
C GLU A 73 14.57 21.12 -1.80
N TYR A 74 14.94 22.09 -0.93
CA TYR A 74 15.19 21.80 0.48
C TYR A 74 13.89 21.64 1.28
N GLU A 75 12.85 22.44 1.03
CA GLU A 75 11.58 22.27 1.74
C GLU A 75 10.80 21.04 1.26
N VAL A 76 10.87 20.74 -0.03
CA VAL A 76 10.34 19.48 -0.58
C VAL A 76 10.98 18.27 0.08
N ALA A 77 12.32 18.26 0.19
CA ALA A 77 13.04 17.13 0.78
C ALA A 77 12.80 16.99 2.29
N ARG A 78 12.71 18.10 3.02
CA ARG A 78 12.38 18.10 4.46
C ARG A 78 10.96 17.58 4.70
N LEU A 79 9.99 18.08 3.95
CA LEU A 79 8.59 17.62 4.06
C LEU A 79 8.47 16.13 3.74
N ALA A 80 9.10 15.69 2.66
CA ALA A 80 9.10 14.29 2.26
C ALA A 80 9.76 13.37 3.30
N LYS A 81 10.88 13.81 3.88
CA LYS A 81 11.57 13.07 4.95
C LYS A 81 10.73 12.96 6.21
N GLU A 82 10.05 14.05 6.58
CA GLU A 82 9.23 14.13 7.80
C GLU A 82 7.99 13.25 7.71
N LEU A 83 7.31 13.23 6.55
CA LEU A 83 6.09 12.45 6.36
C LEU A 83 6.34 10.99 6.03
N ASN A 84 7.50 10.67 5.45
CA ASN A 84 7.94 9.30 5.15
C ASN A 84 6.89 8.46 4.39
N VAL A 85 6.23 9.04 3.41
CA VAL A 85 5.31 8.39 2.48
C VAL A 85 5.86 8.45 1.05
N PRO A 86 5.35 7.65 0.08
CA PRO A 86 5.76 7.73 -1.32
C PRO A 86 5.75 9.15 -1.87
N VAL A 87 6.71 9.46 -2.72
CA VAL A 87 6.89 10.79 -3.31
C VAL A 87 6.85 10.70 -4.84
N LEU A 88 6.04 11.56 -5.46
CA LEU A 88 6.02 11.78 -6.90
C LEU A 88 6.49 13.19 -7.23
N LEU A 89 7.47 13.29 -8.11
CA LEU A 89 7.93 14.54 -8.69
C LEU A 89 7.42 14.68 -10.13
N TRP A 90 6.85 15.82 -10.45
CA TRP A 90 6.46 16.19 -11.80
C TRP A 90 6.65 17.70 -12.01
N GLY A 91 6.99 18.09 -13.23
CA GLY A 91 6.95 19.46 -13.72
C GLY A 91 6.39 19.52 -15.13
N PRO A 92 5.73 20.63 -15.49
CA PRO A 92 5.26 20.83 -16.85
C PRO A 92 6.42 20.84 -17.84
N ARG A 93 6.13 20.49 -19.07
CA ARG A 93 7.10 20.64 -20.16
C ARG A 93 7.45 22.12 -20.32
N ASP A 94 8.74 22.44 -20.21
CA ASP A 94 9.22 23.80 -20.33
C ASP A 94 9.00 24.33 -21.77
N GLU A 95 8.55 25.56 -21.89
CA GLU A 95 8.36 26.26 -23.12
C GLU A 95 9.64 27.02 -23.56
N ARG A 96 9.61 27.61 -24.75
CA ARG A 96 10.69 28.47 -25.17
C ARG A 96 10.77 29.71 -24.27
N PRO A 97 11.97 30.30 -24.09
CA PRO A 97 12.09 31.61 -23.43
C PRO A 97 11.16 32.64 -24.06
N ASP A 98 10.76 33.63 -23.29
CA ASP A 98 9.98 34.76 -23.80
C ASP A 98 10.77 35.59 -24.85
N GLU A 99 10.15 36.65 -25.36
CA GLU A 99 10.76 37.55 -26.38
C GLU A 99 12.06 38.23 -25.91
N ASN A 100 12.26 38.32 -24.58
CA ASN A 100 13.47 38.87 -23.96
C ASN A 100 14.50 37.77 -23.59
N GLY A 101 14.27 36.54 -23.97
CA GLY A 101 15.14 35.40 -23.67
C GLY A 101 15.06 34.90 -22.24
N VAL A 102 14.04 35.32 -21.48
CA VAL A 102 13.86 34.93 -20.06
C VAL A 102 13.11 33.59 -19.96
N ARG A 103 13.66 32.66 -19.18
CA ARG A 103 12.99 31.42 -18.83
C ARG A 103 12.06 31.65 -17.67
N LEU A 104 10.77 31.34 -17.83
CA LEU A 104 9.77 31.56 -16.80
C LEU A 104 9.80 30.49 -15.70
N ARG A 105 10.19 29.25 -16.02
CA ARG A 105 10.06 28.10 -15.13
C ARG A 105 11.32 27.32 -14.86
N ASP A 106 11.96 26.78 -15.89
CA ASP A 106 13.10 25.85 -15.82
C ASP A 106 12.81 24.62 -14.90
N SER A 107 11.61 24.05 -15.06
CA SER A 107 11.07 22.99 -14.19
C SER A 107 11.91 21.71 -14.22
N GLN A 108 12.46 21.35 -15.39
CA GLN A 108 13.29 20.16 -15.53
C GLN A 108 14.57 20.25 -14.67
N CYS A 109 15.25 21.39 -14.69
CA CYS A 109 16.42 21.59 -13.83
C CYS A 109 16.05 21.55 -12.34
N GLY A 110 14.90 22.13 -11.97
CA GLY A 110 14.37 22.08 -10.62
C GLY A 110 14.10 20.67 -10.13
N LEU A 111 13.57 19.81 -11.00
CA LEU A 111 13.33 18.40 -10.69
C LEU A 111 14.64 17.62 -10.48
N PHE A 112 15.67 17.88 -11.29
CA PHE A 112 16.99 17.27 -11.08
C PHE A 112 17.61 17.70 -9.75
N ALA A 113 17.53 19.00 -9.42
CA ALA A 113 18.02 19.53 -8.16
C ALA A 113 17.27 18.90 -6.96
N THR A 114 15.94 18.87 -6.99
CA THR A 114 15.10 18.25 -5.97
C THR A 114 15.39 16.76 -5.83
N GLY A 115 15.47 16.02 -6.94
CA GLY A 115 15.79 14.60 -6.93
C GLY A 115 17.17 14.30 -6.32
N LYS A 116 18.17 15.16 -6.58
CA LYS A 116 19.48 15.03 -5.94
C LYS A 116 19.42 15.23 -4.42
N VAL A 117 18.64 16.20 -3.94
CA VAL A 117 18.50 16.47 -2.51
C VAL A 117 17.71 15.34 -1.83
N LEU A 118 16.63 14.83 -2.44
CA LEU A 118 15.89 13.68 -1.92
C LEU A 118 16.81 12.45 -1.75
N ARG A 119 17.69 12.17 -2.70
CA ARG A 119 18.69 11.09 -2.56
C ARG A 119 19.65 11.32 -1.39
N ARG A 120 20.11 12.57 -1.15
CA ARG A 120 20.93 12.91 0.02
C ARG A 120 20.19 12.69 1.32
N PHE A 121 18.89 12.92 1.36
CA PHE A 121 18.01 12.66 2.50
C PHE A 121 17.59 11.18 2.62
N GLN A 122 18.03 10.33 1.68
CA GLN A 122 17.64 8.92 1.59
C GLN A 122 16.10 8.74 1.52
N VAL A 123 15.43 9.64 0.79
CA VAL A 123 14.01 9.57 0.50
C VAL A 123 13.80 8.98 -0.88
N PRO A 124 13.16 7.81 -0.99
CA PRO A 124 12.74 7.25 -2.28
C PRO A 124 11.72 8.16 -2.96
N PHE A 125 11.81 8.29 -4.27
CA PHE A 125 10.85 9.05 -5.04
C PHE A 125 10.66 8.48 -6.45
N THR A 126 9.49 8.72 -7.01
CA THR A 126 9.17 8.48 -8.41
C THR A 126 9.31 9.79 -9.19
N TYR A 127 9.92 9.73 -10.34
CA TYR A 127 10.04 10.84 -11.27
C TYR A 127 9.13 10.59 -12.48
N MET A 128 8.21 11.51 -12.72
CA MET A 128 7.40 11.53 -13.93
C MET A 128 8.08 12.42 -14.96
N THR A 129 8.30 11.91 -16.17
CA THR A 129 8.84 12.70 -17.30
C THR A 129 8.07 14.00 -17.47
N ASN A 130 8.79 15.11 -17.70
CA ASN A 130 8.17 16.40 -17.99
C ASN A 130 7.21 16.27 -19.20
N CYS A 131 5.94 16.39 -18.95
CA CYS A 131 4.87 16.22 -19.92
C CYS A 131 3.81 17.31 -19.72
N ARG A 132 2.93 17.47 -20.70
CA ARG A 132 1.73 18.29 -20.53
C ARG A 132 0.70 17.53 -19.71
N LEU A 133 -0.21 18.25 -19.07
CA LEU A 133 -1.33 17.66 -18.33
C LEU A 133 -2.29 16.82 -19.20
N THR A 134 -2.32 17.14 -20.50
CA THR A 134 -3.13 16.44 -21.50
C THR A 134 -2.43 15.24 -22.12
N ASP A 135 -1.13 15.06 -21.89
CA ASP A 135 -0.38 13.93 -22.42
C ASP A 135 -0.75 12.64 -21.65
N PRO A 136 -0.84 11.48 -22.33
CA PRO A 136 -1.20 10.19 -21.68
C PRO A 136 -0.23 9.81 -20.55
N GLU A 137 1.02 10.28 -20.61
CA GLU A 137 2.04 10.05 -19.60
C GLU A 137 1.65 10.64 -18.25
N PHE A 138 0.94 11.77 -18.21
CA PHE A 138 0.49 12.38 -16.96
C PHE A 138 -0.51 11.50 -16.24
N GLU A 139 -1.59 11.11 -16.92
CA GLU A 139 -2.61 10.24 -16.32
C GLU A 139 -2.03 8.91 -15.88
N ARG A 140 -1.26 8.25 -16.74
CA ARG A 140 -0.59 6.99 -16.40
C ARG A 140 0.31 7.14 -15.18
N GLY A 141 1.15 8.19 -15.12
CA GLY A 141 2.04 8.43 -14.00
C GLY A 141 1.32 8.70 -12.69
N ILE A 142 0.16 9.37 -12.71
CA ILE A 142 -0.70 9.54 -11.52
C ILE A 142 -1.29 8.20 -11.08
N ARG A 143 -1.86 7.40 -11.99
CA ARG A 143 -2.45 6.09 -11.67
C ARG A 143 -1.40 5.12 -11.11
N ASP A 144 -0.24 5.04 -11.74
CA ASP A 144 0.88 4.20 -11.27
C ASP A 144 1.34 4.64 -9.87
N PHE A 145 1.39 5.95 -9.61
CA PHE A 145 1.77 6.47 -8.30
C PHE A 145 0.73 6.14 -7.23
N LEU A 146 -0.56 6.24 -7.53
CA LEU A 146 -1.62 5.86 -6.60
C LEU A 146 -1.55 4.35 -6.28
N ALA A 147 -1.26 3.52 -7.26
CA ALA A 147 -1.03 2.09 -7.04
C ALA A 147 0.17 1.86 -6.10
N VAL A 148 1.29 2.55 -6.31
CA VAL A 148 2.46 2.51 -5.40
C VAL A 148 2.07 2.94 -3.97
N CYS A 149 1.31 4.02 -3.81
CA CYS A 149 0.85 4.47 -2.49
C CYS A 149 0.03 3.39 -1.79
N ASN A 150 -0.90 2.74 -2.51
CA ASN A 150 -1.72 1.67 -1.96
C ASN A 150 -0.87 0.46 -1.53
N VAL A 151 0.03 0.00 -2.40
CA VAL A 151 0.94 -1.12 -2.08
C VAL A 151 1.80 -0.81 -0.85
N VAL A 152 2.39 0.38 -0.76
CA VAL A 152 3.21 0.79 0.39
C VAL A 152 2.38 0.89 1.67
N LYS A 153 1.14 1.38 1.59
CA LYS A 153 0.20 1.44 2.71
C LYS A 153 -0.13 0.05 3.23
N VAL A 154 -0.48 -0.88 2.34
CA VAL A 154 -0.77 -2.28 2.68
C VAL A 154 0.46 -2.94 3.30
N PHE A 155 1.62 -2.82 2.66
CA PHE A 155 2.88 -3.40 3.13
C PHE A 155 3.25 -2.95 4.56
N ARG A 156 3.15 -1.65 4.85
CA ARG A 156 3.48 -1.09 6.18
C ARG A 156 2.47 -1.44 7.28
N ASN A 157 1.28 -1.90 6.89
CA ASN A 157 0.22 -2.32 7.81
C ASN A 157 0.00 -3.83 7.79
N THR A 158 0.94 -4.60 7.24
CA THR A 158 0.85 -6.05 7.15
C THR A 158 0.89 -6.67 8.54
N ARG A 159 -0.14 -7.48 8.83
CA ARG A 159 -0.26 -8.32 10.02
C ARG A 159 -0.61 -9.73 9.58
N ILE A 160 0.20 -10.69 9.94
CA ILE A 160 0.06 -12.07 9.50
C ILE A 160 -0.33 -12.94 10.67
N LEU A 161 -1.46 -13.63 10.56
CA LEU A 161 -1.84 -14.69 11.49
C LEU A 161 -0.97 -15.92 11.18
N GLN A 162 -0.08 -16.26 12.09
CA GLN A 162 0.75 -17.46 11.98
C GLN A 162 0.09 -18.59 12.74
N ILE A 163 -0.40 -19.62 12.05
CA ILE A 163 -1.07 -20.78 12.65
C ILE A 163 -0.10 -21.96 12.71
N GLY A 164 0.36 -22.27 13.91
CA GLY A 164 1.38 -23.29 14.16
C GLY A 164 2.80 -22.86 13.82
N PRO A 165 3.80 -23.70 14.13
CA PRO A 165 5.20 -23.46 13.79
C PRO A 165 5.48 -23.81 12.32
N ARG A 166 6.60 -23.33 11.81
CA ARG A 166 7.16 -23.79 10.53
C ARG A 166 7.43 -25.29 10.62
N PRO A 167 7.09 -26.08 9.59
CA PRO A 167 7.48 -27.50 9.53
C PRO A 167 9.01 -27.64 9.67
N PHE A 168 9.46 -28.71 10.33
CA PHE A 168 10.85 -28.90 10.75
C PHE A 168 11.86 -28.78 9.61
N ASP A 169 11.59 -29.37 8.46
CA ASP A 169 12.48 -29.48 7.31
C ASP A 169 12.29 -28.39 6.23
N PHE A 170 11.37 -27.46 6.43
CA PHE A 170 11.12 -26.33 5.52
C PHE A 170 12.01 -25.11 5.83
N TRP A 171 13.29 -25.24 5.61
CA TRP A 171 14.26 -24.17 5.86
C TRP A 171 14.10 -22.98 4.90
N SER A 172 13.54 -23.20 3.71
CA SER A 172 13.25 -22.16 2.73
C SER A 172 12.22 -21.12 3.22
N THR A 173 11.39 -21.46 4.21
CA THR A 173 10.37 -20.57 4.77
C THR A 173 10.80 -19.89 6.08
N MET A 174 12.09 -20.00 6.44
CA MET A 174 12.63 -19.30 7.61
C MET A 174 12.57 -17.80 7.40
N CYS A 175 12.10 -17.05 8.39
CA CYS A 175 12.09 -15.59 8.38
C CYS A 175 12.75 -15.01 9.63
N ASN A 176 13.17 -13.77 9.55
CA ASN A 176 13.63 -13.00 10.70
C ASN A 176 12.48 -12.06 11.13
N GLU A 177 11.69 -12.51 12.10
CA GLU A 177 10.54 -11.77 12.61
C GLU A 177 10.93 -10.40 13.17
N GLY A 178 12.07 -10.31 13.89
CA GLY A 178 12.59 -9.05 14.42
C GLY A 178 12.89 -8.05 13.31
N GLU A 179 13.53 -8.48 12.23
CA GLU A 179 13.81 -7.62 11.07
C GLU A 179 12.53 -7.15 10.37
N LEU A 180 11.55 -8.04 10.22
CA LEU A 180 10.25 -7.70 9.62
C LEU A 180 9.55 -6.60 10.43
N LEU A 181 9.55 -6.71 11.75
CA LEU A 181 8.96 -5.72 12.64
C LEU A 181 9.74 -4.41 12.63
N GLU A 182 11.05 -4.45 12.86
CA GLU A 182 11.88 -3.25 13.06
C GLU A 182 12.03 -2.41 11.79
N ARG A 183 12.21 -3.07 10.64
CA ARG A 183 12.44 -2.37 9.36
C ARG A 183 11.17 -2.01 8.61
N PHE A 184 10.14 -2.85 8.71
CA PHE A 184 8.97 -2.76 7.85
C PHE A 184 7.65 -2.61 8.60
N ASN A 185 7.66 -2.70 9.93
CA ASN A 185 6.46 -2.71 10.78
C ASN A 185 5.50 -3.88 10.46
N ILE A 186 6.01 -4.97 9.87
CA ILE A 186 5.23 -6.18 9.63
C ILE A 186 5.15 -6.97 10.94
N GLN A 187 3.92 -7.27 11.36
CA GLN A 187 3.65 -7.93 12.64
C GLN A 187 3.16 -9.36 12.42
N LEU A 188 3.69 -10.28 13.21
CA LEU A 188 3.23 -11.66 13.27
C LEU A 188 2.37 -11.88 14.53
N SER A 189 1.27 -12.60 14.36
CA SER A 189 0.38 -13.02 15.46
C SER A 189 0.38 -14.55 15.52
N PRO A 190 1.35 -15.17 16.22
CA PRO A 190 1.43 -16.62 16.29
C PRO A 190 0.36 -17.20 17.22
N ILE A 191 -0.34 -18.22 16.72
CA ILE A 191 -1.29 -19.02 17.50
C ILE A 191 -0.97 -20.52 17.38
N PRO A 192 -1.23 -21.31 18.42
CA PRO A 192 -1.07 -22.77 18.35
C PRO A 192 -2.25 -23.43 17.63
N ILE A 193 -2.02 -24.59 16.99
CA ILE A 193 -3.06 -25.38 16.30
C ILE A 193 -4.29 -25.69 17.18
N PRO A 194 -4.16 -26.00 18.50
CA PRO A 194 -5.34 -26.16 19.37
C PRO A 194 -6.28 -24.95 19.43
N GLU A 195 -5.83 -23.73 19.20
CA GLU A 195 -6.72 -22.57 19.12
C GLU A 195 -7.54 -22.61 17.82
N LEU A 196 -6.94 -23.00 16.71
CA LEU A 196 -7.64 -23.21 15.45
C LEU A 196 -8.72 -24.30 15.57
N THR A 197 -8.35 -25.48 16.11
CA THR A 197 -9.30 -26.58 16.23
C THR A 197 -10.44 -26.28 17.21
N LYS A 198 -10.19 -25.50 18.25
CA LYS A 198 -11.24 -24.97 19.14
C LYS A 198 -12.21 -24.06 18.42
N GLU A 199 -11.71 -23.12 17.59
CA GLU A 199 -12.57 -22.24 16.80
C GLU A 199 -13.34 -23.03 15.72
N MET A 200 -12.70 -24.02 15.08
CA MET A 200 -13.40 -24.94 14.15
C MET A 200 -14.58 -25.66 14.81
N LYS A 201 -14.39 -26.15 16.04
CA LYS A 201 -15.47 -26.79 16.80
C LYS A 201 -16.62 -25.81 17.05
N LYS A 202 -16.32 -24.59 17.47
CA LYS A 202 -17.30 -23.54 17.73
C LYS A 202 -18.12 -23.21 16.49
N VAL A 203 -17.48 -22.95 15.32
CA VAL A 203 -18.20 -22.62 14.09
C VAL A 203 -19.06 -23.79 13.57
N LYS A 204 -18.66 -25.03 13.82
CA LYS A 204 -19.50 -26.21 13.53
C LYS A 204 -20.73 -26.27 14.42
N GLU A 205 -20.60 -26.01 15.74
CA GLU A 205 -21.71 -25.96 16.67
C GLU A 205 -22.70 -24.85 16.33
N GLU A 206 -22.22 -23.69 15.85
CA GLU A 206 -23.03 -22.58 15.36
C GLU A 206 -23.72 -22.91 14.02
N GLY A 207 -23.05 -23.65 13.14
CA GLY A 207 -23.53 -24.27 11.91
C GLY A 207 -23.86 -23.34 10.74
N THR A 208 -24.22 -22.08 10.99
CA THR A 208 -24.75 -21.16 9.95
C THR A 208 -23.74 -20.86 8.86
N GLU A 209 -22.52 -20.47 9.21
CA GLU A 209 -21.49 -20.09 8.24
C GLU A 209 -20.93 -21.34 7.53
N VAL A 210 -20.79 -22.45 8.25
CA VAL A 210 -20.38 -23.74 7.68
C VAL A 210 -21.37 -24.17 6.58
N ALA A 211 -22.67 -24.12 6.86
CA ALA A 211 -23.69 -24.48 5.88
C ALA A 211 -23.66 -23.61 4.61
N LYS A 212 -23.44 -22.30 4.75
CA LYS A 212 -23.29 -21.38 3.60
C LYS A 212 -22.08 -21.75 2.74
N ILE A 213 -20.94 -22.02 3.36
CA ILE A 213 -19.70 -22.37 2.64
C ILE A 213 -19.90 -23.71 1.92
N MET A 214 -20.51 -24.71 2.55
CA MET A 214 -20.80 -25.98 1.92
C MET A 214 -21.74 -25.83 0.72
N ALA A 215 -22.82 -25.03 0.85
CA ALA A 215 -23.74 -24.72 -0.27
C ALA A 215 -22.98 -24.04 -1.42
N TYR A 216 -22.14 -23.04 -1.13
CA TYR A 216 -21.30 -22.40 -2.14
C TYR A 216 -20.40 -23.40 -2.88
N CYS A 217 -19.77 -24.34 -2.15
CA CYS A 217 -18.93 -25.39 -2.75
C CYS A 217 -19.75 -26.31 -3.69
N HIS A 218 -20.95 -26.72 -3.27
CA HIS A 218 -21.81 -27.55 -4.11
C HIS A 218 -22.29 -26.83 -5.38
N ASP A 219 -22.57 -25.53 -5.27
CA ASP A 219 -23.08 -24.73 -6.40
C ASP A 219 -21.99 -24.36 -7.41
N ASN A 220 -20.74 -24.20 -6.96
CA ASN A 220 -19.65 -23.61 -7.77
C ASN A 220 -18.47 -24.56 -8.04
N MET A 221 -18.39 -25.73 -7.38
CA MET A 221 -17.26 -26.64 -7.48
C MET A 221 -17.69 -28.08 -7.75
N CYS A 222 -16.80 -28.87 -8.34
CA CYS A 222 -16.98 -30.31 -8.46
C CYS A 222 -16.55 -31.03 -7.18
N VAL A 223 -17.44 -31.15 -6.20
CA VAL A 223 -17.16 -31.81 -4.92
C VAL A 223 -17.11 -33.31 -5.10
N LYS A 224 -15.95 -33.94 -4.77
CA LYS A 224 -15.70 -35.40 -4.85
C LYS A 224 -15.30 -36.01 -3.50
N ILE A 225 -15.28 -35.21 -2.43
CA ILE A 225 -14.97 -35.65 -1.08
C ILE A 225 -16.28 -35.96 -0.31
N ARG A 226 -16.16 -36.64 0.83
CA ARG A 226 -17.33 -36.94 1.68
C ARG A 226 -17.86 -35.67 2.33
N GLU A 227 -19.15 -35.64 2.65
CA GLU A 227 -19.82 -34.48 3.28
C GLU A 227 -19.15 -34.04 4.60
N ASN A 228 -18.71 -34.99 5.42
CA ASN A 228 -18.00 -34.68 6.68
C ASN A 228 -16.61 -34.07 6.44
N GLU A 229 -15.98 -34.39 5.32
CA GLU A 229 -14.70 -33.76 4.89
C GLU A 229 -14.96 -32.35 4.37
N LEU A 230 -16.01 -32.16 3.58
CA LEU A 230 -16.44 -30.83 3.13
C LEU A 230 -16.83 -29.92 4.30
N GLU A 231 -17.53 -30.47 5.30
CA GLU A 231 -17.82 -29.76 6.55
C GLU A 231 -16.54 -29.32 7.28
N ASN A 232 -15.49 -30.16 7.32
CA ASN A 232 -14.19 -29.80 7.87
C ASN A 232 -13.51 -28.69 7.07
N VAL A 233 -13.58 -28.71 5.73
CA VAL A 233 -13.08 -27.63 4.87
C VAL A 233 -13.80 -26.31 5.16
N ALA A 234 -15.12 -26.35 5.25
CA ALA A 234 -15.93 -25.17 5.53
C ALA A 234 -15.65 -24.60 6.93
N ALA A 235 -15.55 -25.48 7.93
CA ALA A 235 -15.22 -25.10 9.30
C ALA A 235 -13.80 -24.52 9.41
N LEU A 236 -12.83 -25.08 8.69
CA LEU A 236 -11.46 -24.56 8.65
C LEU A 236 -11.43 -23.15 8.04
N LYS A 237 -12.10 -22.93 6.90
CA LYS A 237 -12.21 -21.62 6.26
C LYS A 237 -12.82 -20.59 7.22
N ALA A 238 -13.97 -20.90 7.84
CA ALA A 238 -14.66 -20.00 8.75
C ALA A 238 -13.81 -19.69 9.98
N ALA A 239 -13.17 -20.70 10.57
CA ALA A 239 -12.32 -20.52 11.74
C ALA A 239 -11.08 -19.65 11.45
N MET A 240 -10.42 -19.85 10.31
CA MET A 240 -9.29 -19.02 9.91
C MET A 240 -9.70 -17.56 9.72
N LYS A 241 -10.84 -17.30 9.07
CA LYS A 241 -11.39 -15.96 8.89
C LYS A 241 -11.65 -15.26 10.23
N ASN A 242 -12.40 -15.94 11.13
CA ASN A 242 -12.72 -15.42 12.46
C ASN A 242 -11.45 -15.09 13.26
N LEU A 243 -10.43 -15.96 13.20
CA LEU A 243 -9.18 -15.74 13.90
C LEU A 243 -8.37 -14.60 13.28
N ALA A 244 -8.33 -14.46 11.96
CA ALA A 244 -7.69 -13.33 11.30
C ALA A 244 -8.35 -12.01 11.71
N GLU A 245 -9.68 -11.94 11.73
CA GLU A 245 -10.44 -10.78 12.19
C GLU A 245 -10.19 -10.50 13.68
N LYS A 246 -10.24 -11.52 14.54
CA LYS A 246 -9.98 -11.40 15.98
C LYS A 246 -8.62 -10.80 16.29
N TYR A 247 -7.59 -11.16 15.54
CA TYR A 247 -6.22 -10.68 15.74
C TYR A 247 -5.87 -9.47 14.85
N GLY A 248 -6.80 -8.98 14.04
CA GLY A 248 -6.61 -7.85 13.12
C GLY A 248 -5.56 -8.13 12.05
N CYS A 249 -5.49 -9.38 11.56
CA CYS A 249 -4.55 -9.83 10.55
C CYS A 249 -5.18 -9.76 9.16
N ASN A 250 -4.38 -9.37 8.17
CA ASN A 250 -4.79 -9.26 6.77
C ASN A 250 -4.18 -10.33 5.85
N ALA A 251 -3.40 -11.24 6.40
CA ALA A 251 -2.91 -12.45 5.74
C ALA A 251 -2.74 -13.58 6.75
N ILE A 252 -2.66 -14.82 6.28
CA ILE A 252 -2.51 -16.03 7.10
C ILE A 252 -1.35 -16.86 6.57
N ALA A 253 -0.52 -17.38 7.47
CA ALA A 253 0.50 -18.39 7.17
C ALA A 253 0.24 -19.61 8.05
N ILE A 254 -0.07 -20.77 7.47
CA ILE A 254 -0.55 -21.94 8.18
C ILE A 254 0.40 -23.13 8.08
N GLN A 255 0.66 -23.82 9.19
CA GLN A 255 1.32 -25.11 9.21
C GLN A 255 0.35 -26.18 8.68
N CYS A 256 0.56 -26.63 7.45
CA CYS A 256 -0.28 -27.68 6.85
C CYS A 256 0.35 -29.06 6.99
N TRP A 257 1.63 -29.22 6.63
CA TRP A 257 2.31 -30.52 6.65
C TRP A 257 2.52 -31.07 8.05
N ASN A 258 2.29 -32.39 8.18
CA ASN A 258 2.51 -33.19 9.38
C ASN A 258 1.71 -32.74 10.63
N ALA A 259 0.74 -31.85 10.46
CA ALA A 259 -0.09 -31.39 11.56
C ALA A 259 -1.59 -31.50 11.23
N LEU A 260 -2.11 -30.74 10.28
CA LEU A 260 -3.55 -30.66 10.05
C LEU A 260 -4.18 -31.95 9.57
N GLN A 261 -3.50 -32.77 8.78
CA GLN A 261 -4.04 -34.05 8.34
C GLN A 261 -4.39 -34.97 9.52
N GLY A 262 -3.52 -35.00 10.52
CA GLY A 262 -3.74 -35.78 11.74
C GLY A 262 -4.80 -35.19 12.66
N GLU A 263 -4.84 -33.88 12.78
CA GLU A 263 -5.71 -33.17 13.74
C GLU A 263 -7.14 -32.99 13.22
N ILE A 264 -7.32 -32.73 11.93
CA ILE A 264 -8.63 -32.38 11.35
C ILE A 264 -9.06 -33.28 10.18
N GLY A 265 -8.21 -34.22 9.77
CA GLY A 265 -8.51 -35.24 8.75
C GLY A 265 -8.60 -34.73 7.31
N ILE A 266 -8.16 -33.50 7.03
CA ILE A 266 -8.16 -32.88 5.68
C ILE A 266 -6.88 -32.10 5.42
N MET A 267 -6.63 -31.81 4.12
CA MET A 267 -5.66 -30.79 3.69
C MET A 267 -6.32 -29.41 3.63
N PRO A 268 -5.62 -28.34 3.98
CA PRO A 268 -6.19 -26.99 4.03
C PRO A 268 -6.37 -26.33 2.65
N CYS A 269 -5.86 -26.91 1.58
CA CYS A 269 -5.72 -26.28 0.26
C CYS A 269 -7.03 -25.65 -0.26
N ALA A 270 -8.17 -26.36 -0.14
CA ALA A 270 -9.47 -25.84 -0.57
C ALA A 270 -9.92 -24.64 0.30
N ALA A 271 -9.76 -24.74 1.63
CA ALA A 271 -10.09 -23.65 2.54
C ALA A 271 -9.21 -22.42 2.30
N ASN A 272 -7.90 -22.62 2.04
CA ASN A 272 -6.96 -21.56 1.69
C ASN A 272 -7.38 -20.85 0.39
N SER A 273 -7.73 -21.63 -0.66
CA SER A 273 -8.18 -21.08 -1.93
C SER A 273 -9.44 -20.22 -1.79
N LEU A 274 -10.41 -20.69 -1.01
CA LEU A 274 -11.65 -19.95 -0.75
C LEU A 274 -11.41 -18.62 0.00
N LEU A 275 -10.42 -18.55 0.88
CA LEU A 275 -10.05 -17.29 1.56
C LEU A 275 -9.29 -16.35 0.62
N ASN A 276 -8.42 -16.89 -0.24
CA ASN A 276 -7.74 -16.08 -1.25
C ASN A 276 -8.75 -15.40 -2.20
N GLU A 277 -9.82 -16.10 -2.60
CA GLU A 277 -10.90 -15.49 -3.40
C GLU A 277 -11.62 -14.35 -2.66
N GLU A 278 -11.62 -14.36 -1.34
CA GLU A 278 -12.21 -13.29 -0.51
C GLU A 278 -11.22 -12.16 -0.19
N GLY A 279 -10.01 -12.17 -0.78
CA GLY A 279 -8.98 -11.15 -0.54
C GLY A 279 -8.26 -11.32 0.81
N ILE A 280 -8.27 -12.53 1.38
CA ILE A 280 -7.48 -12.88 2.57
C ILE A 280 -6.42 -13.92 2.15
N PRO A 281 -5.20 -13.48 1.80
CA PRO A 281 -4.14 -14.41 1.40
C PRO A 281 -3.81 -15.43 2.48
N VAL A 282 -3.81 -16.72 2.10
CA VAL A 282 -3.43 -17.83 2.97
C VAL A 282 -2.33 -18.64 2.31
N VAL A 283 -1.21 -18.77 3.00
CA VAL A 283 -0.01 -19.44 2.49
C VAL A 283 0.35 -20.64 3.37
N CYS A 284 0.73 -21.75 2.72
CA CYS A 284 1.12 -23.01 3.37
C CYS A 284 2.52 -22.91 4.01
N GLU A 285 2.88 -23.94 4.74
CA GLU A 285 4.19 -24.18 5.39
C GLU A 285 4.65 -23.04 6.30
N THR A 286 3.71 -22.19 6.76
CA THR A 286 4.03 -21.01 7.58
C THR A 286 5.03 -20.08 6.87
N ASP A 287 4.89 -19.96 5.53
CA ASP A 287 5.74 -19.10 4.72
C ASP A 287 5.33 -17.62 4.84
N ILE A 288 5.97 -16.95 5.78
CA ILE A 288 5.71 -15.52 6.07
C ILE A 288 6.07 -14.63 4.88
N HIS A 289 7.17 -14.89 4.18
CA HIS A 289 7.56 -14.11 3.01
C HIS A 289 6.59 -14.32 1.84
N GLY A 290 6.10 -15.56 1.68
CA GLY A 290 5.03 -15.88 0.73
C GLY A 290 3.75 -15.13 1.04
N ALA A 291 3.34 -15.05 2.33
CA ALA A 291 2.16 -14.29 2.75
C ALA A 291 2.28 -12.79 2.46
N VAL A 292 3.45 -12.20 2.74
CA VAL A 292 3.73 -10.79 2.37
C VAL A 292 3.65 -10.60 0.86
N THR A 293 4.23 -11.52 0.09
CA THR A 293 4.23 -11.44 -1.38
C THR A 293 2.81 -11.56 -1.94
N ALA A 294 2.02 -12.50 -1.45
CA ALA A 294 0.62 -12.67 -1.86
C ALA A 294 -0.19 -11.39 -1.60
N LEU A 295 -0.01 -10.79 -0.42
CA LEU A 295 -0.70 -9.54 -0.05
C LEU A 295 -0.31 -8.35 -0.94
N LEU A 296 0.94 -8.31 -1.46
CA LEU A 296 1.39 -7.27 -2.38
C LEU A 296 0.84 -7.45 -3.80
N MET A 297 0.40 -8.66 -4.16
CA MET A 297 -0.12 -9.00 -5.49
C MET A 297 -1.63 -8.87 -5.61
N GLU A 298 -2.35 -8.78 -4.46
CA GLU A 298 -3.77 -8.45 -4.38
C GLU A 298 -4.03 -6.97 -4.71
#